data_e56bded92db941c211cd8bc519a51e52
#
_entry.id   e56bded92db941c211cd8bc519a51e52
#
_cell.length_a   1.000
_cell.length_b   1.000
_cell.length_c   1.000
_cell.angle_alpha   90.00
_cell.angle_beta   90.00
_cell.angle_gamma   90.00
#
_symmetry.space_group_name_H-M   'P 1'
#
loop_
_entity.id
_entity.type
_entity.pdbx_description
1 polymer ?
#
loop_
_entity_poly.entity_id
_entity_poly.type
_entity_poly.pdbx_seq_one_letter_code
_entity_poly.pdbx_strand_id
1 'polypeptide(L)'
;EEMKVISIKEPYASFLANGMKKIETRSWKTNYRGELFIHASKTVAKKYMTNDTVKKLAKTIDMQNGNIICKCLLVDCVYMDEEFIKRIKKNKKEYYLREYKIGRYAWILENIKPISKIPAKGHLNIWNFDGNDKIKKDKNN
;
A
#
# COMPACT_ATOMS: atom_id res chain seq x y z
N GLU A 1 18.66 -2.23 11.53
CA GLU A 1 18.23 -3.06 10.42
C GLU A 1 17.32 -2.27 9.49
N GLU A 2 17.66 -2.23 8.22
CA GLU A 2 16.90 -1.47 7.25
C GLU A 2 15.66 -2.22 6.78
N MET A 3 14.55 -1.50 6.71
CA MET A 3 13.29 -2.00 6.20
C MET A 3 13.01 -1.29 4.87
N LYS A 4 12.63 -2.04 3.85
CA LYS A 4 12.15 -1.47 2.59
C LYS A 4 10.68 -1.12 2.75
N VAL A 5 10.34 0.12 2.48
CA VAL A 5 8.99 0.66 2.74
C VAL A 5 8.43 1.35 1.51
N ILE A 6 7.13 1.24 1.32
CA ILE A 6 6.37 2.02 0.33
C ILE A 6 5.29 2.81 1.07
N SER A 7 5.17 4.10 0.76
CA SER A 7 4.10 4.93 1.32
C SER A 7 2.88 4.86 0.41
N ILE A 8 1.75 4.52 1.00
CA ILE A 8 0.48 4.34 0.28
C ILE A 8 -0.57 5.22 0.95
N LYS A 9 -1.32 5.97 0.16
CA LYS A 9 -2.39 6.83 0.68
C LYS A 9 -3.50 5.99 1.32
N GLU A 10 -4.08 6.50 2.39
CA GLU A 10 -5.28 5.94 2.96
C GLU A 10 -6.50 6.27 2.08
N PRO A 11 -7.51 5.40 2.03
CA PRO A 11 -7.71 4.19 2.82
C PRO A 11 -7.01 2.94 2.28
N TYR A 12 -6.28 3.05 1.19
CA TYR A 12 -5.71 1.89 0.47
C TYR A 12 -4.65 1.15 1.28
N ALA A 13 -3.84 1.86 2.05
CA ALA A 13 -2.87 1.22 2.93
C ALA A 13 -3.56 0.29 3.94
N SER A 14 -4.61 0.78 4.59
CA SER A 14 -5.37 -0.01 5.56
C SER A 14 -6.19 -1.12 4.90
N PHE A 15 -6.66 -0.95 3.68
CA PHE A 15 -7.30 -2.04 2.94
C PHE A 15 -6.35 -3.22 2.75
N LEU A 16 -5.09 -2.93 2.42
CA LEU A 16 -4.07 -3.98 2.31
C LEU A 16 -3.82 -4.64 3.67
N ALA A 17 -3.61 -3.83 4.70
CA ALA A 17 -3.32 -4.35 6.05
C ALA A 17 -4.46 -5.20 6.60
N ASN A 18 -5.71 -4.89 6.26
CA ASN A 18 -6.88 -5.63 6.72
C ASN A 18 -7.28 -6.79 5.78
N GLY A 19 -6.49 -7.07 4.77
CA GLY A 19 -6.74 -8.19 3.85
C GLY A 19 -7.88 -7.98 2.87
N MET A 20 -8.38 -6.75 2.74
CA MET A 20 -9.46 -6.43 1.80
C MET A 20 -9.01 -6.44 0.36
N LYS A 21 -7.71 -6.22 0.13
CA LYS A 21 -7.10 -6.27 -1.20
C LYS A 21 -5.67 -6.81 -1.08
N LYS A 22 -5.12 -7.28 -2.20
CA LYS A 22 -3.80 -7.92 -2.25
C LYS A 22 -2.89 -7.32 -3.32
N ILE A 23 -3.38 -6.35 -4.09
CA ILE A 23 -2.64 -5.75 -5.18
C ILE A 23 -2.57 -4.25 -4.96
N GLU A 24 -1.38 -3.68 -5.04
CA GLU A 24 -1.20 -2.23 -5.10
C GLU A 24 -0.96 -1.83 -6.56
N THR A 25 -1.47 -0.70 -6.99
CA THR A 25 -1.27 -0.22 -8.37
C THR A 25 -0.50 1.09 -8.38
N ARG A 26 0.47 1.17 -9.28
CA ARG A 26 1.32 2.33 -9.45
C ARG A 26 1.48 2.65 -10.94
N SER A 27 1.84 3.89 -11.23
CA SER A 27 2.12 4.31 -12.60
C SER A 27 3.52 3.91 -13.07
N TRP A 28 4.34 3.34 -12.19
CA TRP A 28 5.73 3.01 -12.48
C TRP A 28 6.06 1.58 -12.08
N LYS A 29 7.05 1.02 -12.78
CA LYS A 29 7.53 -0.34 -12.57
C LYS A 29 8.59 -0.37 -11.49
N THR A 30 8.61 -1.45 -10.68
CA THR A 30 9.72 -1.71 -9.78
C THR A 30 10.35 -3.06 -10.10
N ASN A 31 11.67 -3.13 -9.97
CA ASN A 31 12.43 -4.38 -10.07
C ASN A 31 12.66 -5.01 -8.70
N TYR A 32 12.31 -4.32 -7.62
CA TYR A 32 12.47 -4.87 -6.28
C TYR A 32 11.53 -6.06 -6.07
N ARG A 33 12.05 -7.11 -5.45
CA ARG A 33 11.26 -8.27 -4.98
C ARG A 33 11.72 -8.62 -3.58
N GLY A 34 10.79 -9.03 -2.74
CA GLY A 34 11.10 -9.43 -1.38
C GLY A 34 10.23 -8.75 -0.35
N GLU A 35 10.69 -8.72 0.88
CA GLU A 35 9.94 -8.12 1.98
C GLU A 35 9.74 -6.64 1.78
N LEU A 36 8.51 -6.19 1.98
CA LEU A 36 8.10 -4.80 1.81
C LEU A 36 7.18 -4.42 2.96
N PHE A 37 7.47 -3.28 3.57
CA PHE A 37 6.59 -2.70 4.60
C PHE A 37 5.72 -1.63 3.98
N ILE A 38 4.51 -1.49 4.49
CA ILE A 38 3.56 -0.49 4.00
C ILE A 38 3.40 0.60 5.05
N HIS A 39 3.67 1.81 4.63
CA HIS A 39 3.48 3.04 5.41
C HIS A 39 2.19 3.70 4.95
N ALA A 40 1.28 3.97 5.88
CA ALA A 40 0.09 4.75 5.59
C ALA A 40 0.48 6.23 5.51
N SER A 41 0.43 6.79 4.32
CA SER A 41 0.78 8.19 4.09
C SER A 41 -0.09 9.13 4.93
N LYS A 42 0.43 10.29 5.28
CA LYS A 42 -0.36 11.34 5.91
C LYS A 42 -1.46 11.86 4.99
N THR A 43 -1.28 11.73 3.69
CA THR A 43 -2.25 12.17 2.70
C THR A 43 -3.31 11.09 2.49
N VAL A 44 -4.57 11.49 2.52
CA VAL A 44 -5.70 10.63 2.17
C VAL A 44 -5.99 10.79 0.67
N ALA A 45 -6.27 9.68 0.00
CA ALA A 45 -6.60 9.71 -1.43
C ALA A 45 -7.96 10.36 -1.64
N LYS A 46 -7.99 11.50 -2.33
CA LYS A 46 -9.25 12.24 -2.56
C LYS A 46 -10.25 11.46 -3.42
N LYS A 47 -9.76 10.66 -4.35
CA LYS A 47 -10.61 9.90 -5.28
C LYS A 47 -11.47 8.83 -4.62
N TYR A 48 -11.12 8.35 -3.42
CA TYR A 48 -11.92 7.30 -2.79
C TYR A 48 -13.33 7.79 -2.45
N MET A 49 -13.49 9.08 -2.21
CA MET A 49 -14.79 9.66 -1.84
C MET A 49 -15.78 9.72 -3.01
N THR A 50 -15.32 9.52 -4.25
CA THR A 50 -16.17 9.52 -5.43
C THR A 50 -16.70 8.13 -5.79
N ASN A 51 -16.22 7.07 -5.12
CA ASN A 51 -16.65 5.70 -5.35
C ASN A 51 -17.40 5.19 -4.13
N ASP A 52 -18.69 4.93 -4.27
CA ASP A 52 -19.55 4.53 -3.16
C ASP A 52 -19.10 3.24 -2.47
N THR A 53 -18.62 2.26 -3.24
CA THR A 53 -18.12 1.00 -2.68
C THR A 53 -16.91 1.23 -1.80
N VAL A 54 -15.92 1.98 -2.31
CA VAL A 54 -14.71 2.32 -1.57
C VAL A 54 -15.06 3.15 -0.33
N LYS A 55 -15.96 4.11 -0.48
CA LYS A 55 -16.39 4.97 0.62
C LYS A 55 -17.04 4.19 1.75
N LYS A 56 -17.89 3.22 1.43
CA LYS A 56 -18.51 2.35 2.44
C LYS A 56 -17.48 1.50 3.17
N LEU A 57 -16.54 0.91 2.44
CA LEU A 57 -15.50 0.09 3.05
C LEU A 57 -14.54 0.93 3.90
N ALA A 58 -14.24 2.15 3.49
CA ALA A 58 -13.39 3.04 4.26
C ALA A 58 -13.98 3.38 5.64
N LYS A 59 -15.30 3.36 5.76
CA LYS A 59 -15.96 3.60 7.06
C LYS A 59 -15.79 2.44 8.04
N THR A 60 -15.40 1.27 7.58
CA THR A 60 -15.22 0.09 8.43
C THR A 60 -13.81 -0.06 8.99
N ILE A 61 -12.90 0.84 8.64
CA ILE A 61 -11.51 0.77 9.05
C ILE A 61 -11.09 2.05 9.77
N ASP A 62 -10.08 1.92 10.64
CA ASP A 62 -9.39 3.07 11.22
C ASP A 62 -8.17 3.38 10.38
N MET A 63 -8.12 4.58 9.82
CA MET A 63 -6.97 5.02 9.06
C MET A 63 -5.77 5.24 9.98
N GLN A 64 -4.60 4.77 9.56
CA GLN A 64 -3.38 4.79 10.35
C GLN A 64 -2.34 5.77 9.78
N ASN A 65 -2.79 6.93 9.31
CA ASN A 65 -1.94 7.92 8.66
C ASN A 65 -0.67 8.22 9.47
N GLY A 66 0.46 8.21 8.79
CA GLY A 66 1.76 8.52 9.40
C GLY A 66 2.47 7.35 10.05
N ASN A 67 1.98 6.12 9.87
CA ASN A 67 2.57 4.94 10.50
C ASN A 67 2.89 3.85 9.47
N ILE A 68 3.93 3.08 9.74
CA ILE A 68 4.16 1.80 9.08
C ILE A 68 3.22 0.79 9.77
N ILE A 69 2.39 0.09 9.00
CA ILE A 69 1.24 -0.65 9.54
C ILE A 69 1.23 -2.14 9.21
N CYS A 70 1.94 -2.56 8.19
CA CYS A 70 2.00 -3.99 7.85
C CYS A 70 3.25 -4.31 7.06
N LYS A 71 3.53 -5.61 6.93
CA LYS A 71 4.58 -6.13 6.08
C LYS A 71 4.01 -7.18 5.13
N CYS A 72 4.67 -7.35 4.01
CA CYS A 72 4.26 -8.30 2.98
C CYS A 72 5.46 -8.73 2.16
N LEU A 73 5.22 -9.60 1.19
CA LEU A 73 6.19 -9.95 0.15
C LEU A 73 5.72 -9.35 -1.16
N LEU A 74 6.56 -8.56 -1.80
CA LEU A 74 6.34 -8.10 -3.17
C LEU A 74 6.90 -9.19 -4.08
N VAL A 75 6.01 -9.97 -4.70
CA VAL A 75 6.40 -11.15 -5.47
C VAL A 75 6.41 -10.92 -6.97
N ASP A 76 5.68 -9.92 -7.46
CA ASP A 76 5.64 -9.61 -8.89
C ASP A 76 5.22 -8.17 -9.12
N CYS A 77 5.56 -7.66 -10.32
CA CYS A 77 5.15 -6.33 -10.77
C CYS A 77 4.74 -6.47 -12.23
N VAL A 78 3.43 -6.43 -12.49
CA VAL A 78 2.85 -6.80 -13.78
C VAL A 78 2.35 -5.57 -14.52
N TYR A 79 2.76 -5.42 -15.78
CA TYR A 79 2.22 -4.39 -16.66
C TYR A 79 0.74 -4.66 -16.93
N MET A 80 -0.09 -3.65 -16.81
CA MET A 80 -1.52 -3.76 -17.09
C MET A 80 -1.79 -3.56 -18.57
N ASP A 81 -1.88 -4.67 -19.29
CA ASP A 81 -2.37 -4.69 -20.68
C ASP A 81 -3.87 -4.98 -20.70
N GLU A 82 -4.43 -5.09 -21.90
CA GLU A 82 -5.87 -5.36 -22.07
C GLU A 82 -6.28 -6.67 -21.43
N GLU A 83 -5.47 -7.72 -21.54
CA GLU A 83 -5.78 -9.02 -20.93
C GLU A 83 -5.77 -8.96 -19.41
N PHE A 84 -4.81 -8.25 -18.84
CA PHE A 84 -4.76 -8.06 -17.40
C PHE A 84 -6.03 -7.36 -16.90
N ILE A 85 -6.41 -6.27 -17.55
CA ILE A 85 -7.62 -5.51 -17.18
C ILE A 85 -8.86 -6.40 -17.28
N LYS A 86 -8.98 -7.19 -18.36
CA LYS A 86 -10.09 -8.10 -18.54
C LYS A 86 -10.19 -9.14 -17.42
N ARG A 87 -9.05 -9.68 -16.98
CA ARG A 87 -9.00 -10.64 -15.88
C ARG A 87 -9.32 -10.02 -14.53
N ILE A 88 -8.74 -8.85 -14.23
CA ILE A 88 -8.94 -8.22 -12.92
C ILE A 88 -10.38 -7.76 -12.73
N LYS A 89 -11.07 -7.39 -13.79
CA LYS A 89 -12.51 -7.02 -13.73
C LYS A 89 -13.38 -8.14 -13.20
N LYS A 90 -12.97 -9.40 -13.37
CA LYS A 90 -13.68 -10.55 -12.82
C LYS A 90 -13.57 -10.63 -11.30
N ASN A 91 -12.51 -10.10 -10.74
CA ASN A 91 -12.35 -9.94 -9.31
C ASN A 91 -12.81 -8.53 -8.91
N LYS A 92 -14.12 -8.37 -8.79
CA LYS A 92 -14.73 -7.05 -8.61
C LYS A 92 -14.22 -6.31 -7.39
N LYS A 93 -13.99 -7.02 -6.29
CA LYS A 93 -13.49 -6.39 -5.05
C LYS A 93 -12.13 -5.76 -5.27
N GLU A 94 -11.17 -6.50 -5.83
CA GLU A 94 -9.85 -5.92 -6.17
C GLU A 94 -9.98 -4.76 -7.15
N TYR A 95 -10.78 -4.96 -8.19
CA TYR A 95 -10.93 -3.98 -9.25
C TYR A 95 -11.43 -2.63 -8.72
N TYR A 96 -12.40 -2.63 -7.79
CA TYR A 96 -12.97 -1.40 -7.24
C TYR A 96 -12.07 -0.74 -6.18
N LEU A 97 -11.13 -1.46 -5.60
CA LEU A 97 -10.33 -0.96 -4.48
C LEU A 97 -9.01 -0.33 -4.90
N ARG A 98 -8.78 -0.09 -6.17
CA ARG A 98 -7.64 0.66 -6.67
C ARG A 98 -7.85 1.04 -8.13
N GLU A 99 -6.94 1.85 -8.67
CA GLU A 99 -7.00 2.28 -10.07
C GLU A 99 -6.32 1.27 -10.99
N TYR A 100 -7.12 0.52 -11.74
CA TYR A 100 -6.64 -0.41 -12.76
C TYR A 100 -6.89 0.18 -14.14
N LYS A 101 -5.82 0.47 -14.85
CA LYS A 101 -5.87 1.15 -16.14
C LYS A 101 -4.67 0.70 -16.97
N ILE A 102 -4.88 0.52 -18.27
CA ILE A 102 -3.81 0.15 -19.20
C ILE A 102 -2.63 1.11 -19.04
N GLY A 103 -1.43 0.56 -19.01
CA GLY A 103 -0.19 1.33 -18.83
C GLY A 103 0.29 1.45 -17.39
N ARG A 104 -0.54 1.12 -16.41
CA ARG A 104 -0.13 1.09 -15.02
C ARG A 104 0.49 -0.26 -14.65
N TYR A 105 0.95 -0.39 -13.43
CA TYR A 105 1.60 -1.61 -12.94
C TYR A 105 0.90 -2.13 -11.70
N ALA A 106 0.69 -3.44 -11.68
CA ALA A 106 0.13 -4.16 -10.54
C ALA A 106 1.25 -4.78 -9.73
N TRP A 107 1.38 -4.35 -8.49
CA TRP A 107 2.34 -4.89 -7.53
C TRP A 107 1.64 -5.99 -6.77
N ILE A 108 2.05 -7.23 -7.03
CA ILE A 108 1.40 -8.42 -6.47
C ILE A 108 2.02 -8.70 -5.10
N LEU A 109 1.19 -8.63 -4.07
CA LEU A 109 1.63 -8.78 -2.68
C LEU A 109 1.11 -10.09 -2.10
N GLU A 110 1.95 -10.76 -1.31
CA GLU A 110 1.61 -11.98 -0.60
C GLU A 110 2.01 -11.87 0.87
N ASN A 111 1.43 -12.73 1.69
CA ASN A 111 1.73 -12.79 3.13
C ASN A 111 1.59 -11.44 3.82
N ILE A 112 0.52 -10.71 3.52
CA ILE A 112 0.29 -9.41 4.13
C ILE A 112 -0.10 -9.63 5.59
N LYS A 113 0.69 -9.06 6.51
CA LYS A 113 0.48 -9.19 7.95
C LYS A 113 0.54 -7.84 8.63
N PRO A 114 -0.50 -7.46 9.38
CA PRO A 114 -0.41 -6.27 10.23
C PRO A 114 0.75 -6.39 11.22
N ILE A 115 1.36 -5.26 11.53
CA ILE A 115 2.38 -5.15 12.57
C ILE A 115 1.97 -4.07 13.57
N SER A 116 2.61 -4.06 14.73
CA SER A 116 2.46 -2.92 15.64
C SER A 116 2.91 -1.67 14.91
N LYS A 117 2.07 -0.64 14.89
CA LYS A 117 2.34 0.57 14.10
C LYS A 117 3.62 1.27 14.54
N ILE A 118 4.38 1.74 13.56
CA ILE A 118 5.63 2.45 13.79
C ILE A 118 5.48 3.85 13.18
N PRO A 119 5.45 4.91 13.99
CA PRO A 119 5.41 6.28 13.46
C PRO A 119 6.63 6.54 12.58
N ALA A 120 6.40 7.08 11.40
CA ALA A 120 7.47 7.39 10.47
C ALA A 120 7.01 8.43 9.47
N LYS A 121 7.94 9.25 8.99
CA LYS A 121 7.71 10.16 7.89
C LYS A 121 7.77 9.39 6.59
N GLY A 122 6.83 9.64 5.68
CA GLY A 122 6.82 8.99 4.37
C GLY A 122 7.81 9.63 3.40
N HIS A 123 8.19 8.85 2.39
CA HIS A 123 9.06 9.30 1.30
C HIS A 123 8.55 8.72 -0.02
N LEU A 124 9.03 9.26 -1.13
CA LEU A 124 8.68 8.78 -2.46
C LEU A 124 9.34 7.45 -2.78
N ASN A 125 8.76 6.70 -3.68
CA ASN A 125 9.26 5.42 -4.19
C ASN A 125 9.40 4.39 -3.06
N ILE A 126 10.22 3.37 -3.25
CA ILE A 126 10.59 2.44 -2.18
C ILE A 126 11.73 3.10 -1.40
N TRP A 127 11.53 3.27 -0.11
CA TRP A 127 12.51 3.94 0.75
C TRP A 127 12.92 3.05 1.91
N ASN A 128 14.03 3.41 2.55
CA ASN A 128 14.56 2.64 3.67
C ASN A 128 14.19 3.30 4.99
N PHE A 129 13.68 2.51 5.90
CA PHE A 129 13.45 2.92 7.27
C PHE A 129 14.39 2.16 8.19
N ASP A 130 15.14 2.88 9.02
CA ASP A 130 16.00 2.30 10.04
C ASP A 130 15.35 2.50 11.40
N GLY A 131 15.01 1.40 12.07
CA GLY A 131 14.43 1.45 13.41
C GLY A 131 15.33 2.18 14.41
N ASN A 132 16.62 2.23 14.16
CA ASN A 132 17.57 2.98 15.01
C ASN A 132 17.35 4.49 14.95
N ASP A 133 16.88 5.01 13.81
CA ASP A 133 16.57 6.44 13.69
C ASP A 133 15.44 6.85 14.62
N LYS A 134 14.47 5.99 14.80
CA LYS A 134 13.38 6.24 15.74
C LYS A 134 13.90 6.29 17.17
N ILE A 135 14.79 5.39 17.54
CA ILE A 135 15.40 5.37 18.87
C ILE A 135 16.19 6.65 19.12
N LYS A 136 16.95 7.12 18.13
CA LYS A 136 17.69 8.38 18.22
C LYS A 136 16.76 9.58 18.43
N LYS A 137 15.64 9.62 17.69
CA LYS A 137 14.66 10.71 17.84
C LYS A 137 14.03 10.71 19.22
N ASP A 138 13.67 9.55 19.74
CA ASP A 138 13.08 9.42 21.07
C ASP A 138 14.04 9.89 22.17
N LYS A 139 15.35 9.64 21.98
CA LYS A 139 16.38 10.10 22.92
C LYS A 139 16.60 11.61 22.88
N ASN A 140 16.33 12.23 21.74
CA ASN A 140 16.53 13.67 21.56
C ASN A 140 15.29 14.50 21.97
N ASN A 141 14.21 13.85 22.28
CA ASN A 141 13.03 14.47 22.82
C ASN A 141 13.03 14.41 24.34
#